data_04c316abd6c2e0617e070781547322f9
#
_entry.id   04c316abd6c2e0617e070781547322f9
#
_cell.length_a   1.000
_cell.length_b   1.000
_cell.length_c   1.000
_cell.angle_alpha   90.00
_cell.angle_beta   90.00
_cell.angle_gamma   90.00
#
_symmetry.space_group_name_H-M   'P 1'
#
loop_
_entity.id
_entity.type
_entity.pdbx_description
1 polymer ?
#
loop_
_entity_poly.entity_id
_entity_poly.type
_entity_poly.pdbx_seq_one_letter_code
_entity_poly.pdbx_strand_id
1 'polypeptide(L)'
;AAKCCDEVMVWPLPEDDGSVVDKAGGCGAAVIGPGLGQGERAERLVLRLLRELDCPVILDADGLNIVSRHIDVLDERAGETILTPHDGEFARLSGCELPIRDRLGAARDFARARRCTLVLKGWRTVTALPSGFCAVNTTGNPGMAKGGSGDALAGLLGGLTAQGRYGLPPWGAVWLHGRAGDLAAADKGEYGMTPSDLIEQIPYAIKELVNNEEESESCAG
;
A
#
# COMPACT_ATOMS: atom_id res chain seq x y z
N ALA A 1 -3.36 25.98 -1.90
CA ALA A 1 -3.77 25.27 -0.70
C ALA A 1 -4.44 23.97 -1.15
N ALA A 2 -3.88 22.83 -0.78
CA ALA A 2 -4.51 21.55 -1.02
C ALA A 2 -5.88 21.54 -0.31
N LYS A 3 -6.94 21.20 -1.04
CA LYS A 3 -8.21 20.84 -0.41
C LYS A 3 -7.99 19.48 0.26
N CYS A 4 -7.73 19.52 1.55
CA CYS A 4 -7.71 18.32 2.38
C CYS A 4 -9.06 18.16 3.03
N CYS A 5 -9.46 16.93 3.37
CA CYS A 5 -10.59 16.71 4.24
C CYS A 5 -10.28 17.32 5.62
N ASP A 6 -11.33 17.74 6.33
CA ASP A 6 -11.20 18.50 7.59
C ASP A 6 -10.51 17.68 8.68
N GLU A 7 -10.54 16.36 8.59
CA GLU A 7 -9.95 15.43 9.56
C GLU A 7 -8.45 15.18 9.37
N VAL A 8 -7.86 15.63 8.24
CA VAL A 8 -6.45 15.40 7.91
C VAL A 8 -5.60 16.62 8.25
N MET A 9 -4.63 16.44 9.12
CA MET A 9 -3.63 17.47 9.39
C MET A 9 -2.65 17.58 8.23
N VAL A 10 -2.63 18.74 7.59
CA VAL A 10 -1.69 19.06 6.51
C VAL A 10 -0.51 19.83 7.06
N TRP A 11 0.67 19.36 6.77
CA TRP A 11 1.91 20.01 7.12
C TRP A 11 2.73 20.31 5.85
N PRO A 12 3.04 21.57 5.56
CA PRO A 12 3.89 21.90 4.42
C PRO A 12 5.24 21.21 4.56
N LEU A 13 5.70 20.57 3.48
CA LEU A 13 7.01 19.92 3.49
C LEU A 13 8.10 20.99 3.69
N PRO A 14 8.85 20.97 4.82
CA PRO A 14 9.89 21.95 5.07
C PRO A 14 11.05 21.78 4.12
N GLU A 15 11.89 22.81 3.96
CA GLU A 15 13.11 22.70 3.14
C GLU A 15 14.17 21.80 3.77
N ASP A 16 14.18 21.71 5.08
CA ASP A 16 15.06 20.84 5.84
C ASP A 16 14.51 19.42 5.96
N ASP A 17 15.17 18.49 5.33
CA ASP A 17 14.80 17.07 5.33
C ASP A 17 14.90 16.44 6.74
N GLY A 18 15.74 16.97 7.65
CA GLY A 18 15.85 16.52 9.03
C GLY A 18 14.54 16.69 9.80
N SER A 19 13.92 17.85 9.69
CA SER A 19 12.61 18.12 10.31
C SER A 19 11.51 17.17 9.80
N VAL A 20 11.62 16.67 8.57
CA VAL A 20 10.67 15.68 8.03
C VAL A 20 10.88 14.32 8.72
N VAL A 21 12.12 13.90 8.86
CA VAL A 21 12.49 12.64 9.53
C VAL A 21 12.05 12.66 11.00
N ASP A 22 12.36 13.75 11.73
CA ASP A 22 12.01 13.91 13.14
C ASP A 22 10.49 13.81 13.35
N LYS A 23 9.71 14.46 12.48
CA LYS A 23 8.25 14.38 12.56
C LYS A 23 7.71 13.00 12.20
N ALA A 24 8.24 12.38 11.16
CA ALA A 24 7.82 11.06 10.71
C ALA A 24 8.22 9.96 11.72
N GLY A 25 9.31 10.14 12.46
CA GLY A 25 9.79 9.18 13.47
C GLY A 25 8.81 8.92 14.61
N GLY A 26 7.85 9.86 14.87
CA GLY A 26 6.79 9.69 15.86
C GLY A 26 5.52 8.99 15.31
N CYS A 27 5.49 8.59 14.05
CA CYS A 27 4.33 7.99 13.41
C CYS A 27 4.31 6.46 13.57
N GLY A 28 3.12 5.87 13.62
CA GLY A 28 2.94 4.40 13.65
C GLY A 28 3.28 3.71 12.32
N ALA A 29 3.18 4.43 11.21
CA ALA A 29 3.61 4.03 9.87
C ALA A 29 3.77 5.26 8.96
N ALA A 30 4.53 5.14 7.89
CA ALA A 30 4.70 6.18 6.88
C ALA A 30 4.33 5.67 5.49
N VAL A 31 3.54 6.44 4.74
CA VAL A 31 3.27 6.20 3.31
C VAL A 31 4.08 7.21 2.50
N ILE A 32 4.91 6.72 1.59
CA ILE A 32 5.86 7.55 0.85
C ILE A 32 5.71 7.30 -0.65
N GLY A 33 5.52 8.37 -1.40
CA GLY A 33 5.57 8.30 -2.85
C GLY A 33 4.43 8.95 -3.61
N PRO A 34 3.15 8.76 -3.28
CA PRO A 34 2.07 9.37 -4.04
C PRO A 34 2.25 10.89 -4.19
N GLY A 35 2.36 11.37 -5.45
CA GLY A 35 2.49 12.79 -5.77
C GLY A 35 3.79 13.47 -5.35
N LEU A 36 4.81 12.72 -4.92
CA LEU A 36 6.06 13.27 -4.39
C LEU A 36 6.96 13.86 -5.50
N GLY A 37 6.84 13.36 -6.72
CA GLY A 37 7.79 13.63 -7.80
C GLY A 37 9.08 12.80 -7.67
N GLN A 38 9.94 12.92 -8.70
CA GLN A 38 11.16 12.12 -8.82
C GLN A 38 12.42 12.98 -8.99
N GLY A 39 12.34 14.26 -8.59
CA GLY A 39 13.49 15.17 -8.62
C GLY A 39 14.51 14.83 -7.53
N GLU A 40 15.72 15.41 -7.65
CA GLU A 40 16.84 15.15 -6.72
C GLU A 40 16.48 15.32 -5.24
N ARG A 41 15.65 16.31 -4.91
CA ARG A 41 15.21 16.50 -3.52
C ARG A 41 14.32 15.37 -3.03
N ALA A 42 13.34 14.94 -3.85
CA ALA A 42 12.47 13.82 -3.51
C ALA A 42 13.28 12.54 -3.34
N GLU A 43 14.25 12.31 -4.22
CA GLU A 43 15.15 11.16 -4.16
C GLU A 43 15.97 11.16 -2.86
N ARG A 44 16.65 12.27 -2.52
CA ARG A 44 17.40 12.37 -1.25
C ARG A 44 16.48 12.15 -0.03
N LEU A 45 15.29 12.75 -0.02
CA LEU A 45 14.36 12.61 1.09
C LEU A 45 13.88 11.17 1.25
N VAL A 46 13.46 10.49 0.18
CA VAL A 46 13.02 9.09 0.23
C VAL A 46 14.13 8.18 0.77
N LEU A 47 15.34 8.31 0.23
CA LEU A 47 16.46 7.48 0.66
C LEU A 47 16.84 7.74 2.13
N ARG A 48 16.74 8.98 2.59
CA ARG A 48 16.97 9.36 3.98
C ARG A 48 15.88 8.78 4.89
N LEU A 49 14.61 8.95 4.56
CA LEU A 49 13.49 8.39 5.32
C LEU A 49 13.60 6.86 5.44
N LEU A 50 13.99 6.17 4.38
CA LEU A 50 14.16 4.72 4.41
C LEU A 50 15.30 4.27 5.33
N ARG A 51 16.34 5.05 5.48
CA ARG A 51 17.47 4.72 6.38
C ARG A 51 17.22 5.10 7.84
N GLU A 52 16.47 6.18 8.08
CA GLU A 52 16.35 6.77 9.40
C GLU A 52 15.04 6.44 10.14
N LEU A 53 13.97 6.00 9.42
CA LEU A 53 12.70 5.65 10.06
C LEU A 53 12.70 4.20 10.56
N ASP A 54 12.39 4.00 11.83
CA ASP A 54 12.17 2.68 12.42
C ASP A 54 10.75 2.16 12.20
N CYS A 55 9.76 3.05 12.01
CA CYS A 55 8.38 2.66 11.80
C CYS A 55 8.19 1.94 10.45
N PRO A 56 7.13 1.14 10.28
CA PRO A 56 6.77 0.55 9.00
C PRO A 56 6.63 1.61 7.89
N VAL A 57 7.14 1.31 6.71
CA VAL A 57 7.04 2.18 5.53
C VAL A 57 6.31 1.49 4.40
N ILE A 58 5.31 2.16 3.85
CA ILE A 58 4.60 1.77 2.64
C ILE A 58 5.14 2.63 1.48
N LEU A 59 5.69 1.99 0.44
CA LEU A 59 6.19 2.66 -0.76
C LEU A 59 5.23 2.44 -1.93
N ASP A 60 4.80 3.54 -2.56
CA ASP A 60 3.96 3.50 -3.76
C ASP A 60 4.44 4.55 -4.79
N ALA A 61 4.03 4.42 -6.02
CA ALA A 61 4.19 5.41 -7.08
C ALA A 61 5.63 5.97 -7.21
N ASP A 62 5.84 7.28 -7.01
CA ASP A 62 7.16 7.91 -7.14
C ASP A 62 8.18 7.34 -6.15
N GLY A 63 7.75 6.91 -4.95
CA GLY A 63 8.62 6.22 -4.00
C GLY A 63 9.21 4.94 -4.57
N LEU A 64 8.39 4.13 -5.24
CA LEU A 64 8.84 2.90 -5.92
C LEU A 64 9.77 3.21 -7.09
N ASN A 65 9.46 4.25 -7.88
CA ASN A 65 10.31 4.67 -9.00
C ASN A 65 11.69 5.16 -8.53
N ILE A 66 11.75 5.86 -7.40
CA ILE A 66 13.03 6.26 -6.78
C ILE A 66 13.79 5.03 -6.32
N VAL A 67 13.16 4.14 -5.55
CA VAL A 67 13.81 2.95 -5.01
C VAL A 67 14.26 1.98 -6.11
N SER A 68 13.57 1.93 -7.26
CA SER A 68 14.02 1.09 -8.38
C SER A 68 15.42 1.45 -8.90
N ARG A 69 15.89 2.69 -8.69
CA ARG A 69 17.25 3.13 -9.04
C ARG A 69 18.27 2.91 -7.90
N HIS A 70 17.79 2.61 -6.70
CA HIS A 70 18.57 2.46 -5.46
C HIS A 70 18.11 1.24 -4.67
N ILE A 71 17.89 0.13 -5.35
CA ILE A 71 17.19 -1.05 -4.80
C ILE A 71 17.84 -1.60 -3.51
N ASP A 72 19.14 -1.41 -3.35
CA ASP A 72 19.90 -1.90 -2.20
C ASP A 72 19.55 -1.18 -0.89
N VAL A 73 18.88 -0.01 -0.95
CA VAL A 73 18.39 0.67 0.26
C VAL A 73 17.36 -0.18 1.03
N LEU A 74 16.64 -1.09 0.34
CA LEU A 74 15.72 -2.02 1.00
C LEU A 74 16.46 -3.03 1.88
N ASP A 75 17.66 -3.43 1.50
CA ASP A 75 18.48 -4.39 2.23
C ASP A 75 19.15 -3.75 3.48
N GLU A 76 19.34 -2.42 3.45
CA GLU A 76 19.89 -1.63 4.56
C GLU A 76 18.86 -1.40 5.67
N ARG A 77 17.55 -1.52 5.34
CA ARG A 77 16.46 -1.17 6.24
C ARG A 77 16.16 -2.29 7.24
N ALA A 78 16.08 -1.94 8.55
CA ALA A 78 15.70 -2.85 9.62
C ALA A 78 14.16 -2.90 9.83
N GLY A 79 13.45 -1.79 9.58
CA GLY A 79 12.00 -1.69 9.76
C GLY A 79 11.20 -2.39 8.65
N GLU A 80 9.96 -2.72 8.94
CA GLU A 80 9.04 -3.32 7.96
C GLU A 80 8.87 -2.41 6.75
N THR A 81 8.93 -3.01 5.56
CA THR A 81 8.70 -2.29 4.31
C THR A 81 7.66 -3.03 3.47
N ILE A 82 6.64 -2.29 3.03
CA ILE A 82 5.57 -2.77 2.16
C ILE A 82 5.66 -2.01 0.83
N LEU A 83 5.83 -2.74 -0.26
CA LEU A 83 5.87 -2.19 -1.61
C LEU A 83 4.56 -2.49 -2.32
N THR A 84 3.99 -1.51 -3.03
CA THR A 84 2.70 -1.66 -3.72
C THR A 84 2.80 -1.44 -5.23
N PRO A 85 3.71 -2.11 -5.96
CA PRO A 85 3.89 -1.87 -7.38
C PRO A 85 2.74 -2.44 -8.22
N HIS A 86 2.38 -1.77 -9.31
CA HIS A 86 1.77 -2.40 -10.47
C HIS A 86 2.84 -3.11 -11.33
N ASP A 87 2.45 -3.89 -12.35
CA ASP A 87 3.39 -4.70 -13.14
C ASP A 87 4.56 -3.87 -13.72
N GLY A 88 4.29 -2.65 -14.21
CA GLY A 88 5.34 -1.79 -14.77
C GLY A 88 6.34 -1.27 -13.72
N GLU A 89 5.86 -0.94 -12.52
CA GLU A 89 6.72 -0.56 -11.38
C GLU A 89 7.53 -1.76 -10.90
N PHE A 90 6.90 -2.93 -10.82
CA PHE A 90 7.57 -4.15 -10.43
C PHE A 90 8.67 -4.56 -11.43
N ALA A 91 8.42 -4.42 -12.72
CA ALA A 91 9.45 -4.66 -13.73
C ALA A 91 10.68 -3.76 -13.54
N ARG A 92 10.49 -2.48 -13.18
CA ARG A 92 11.60 -1.57 -12.85
C ARG A 92 12.35 -1.96 -11.58
N LEU A 93 11.63 -2.42 -10.54
CA LEU A 93 12.21 -2.84 -9.27
C LEU A 93 13.00 -4.15 -9.38
N SER A 94 12.48 -5.11 -10.14
CA SER A 94 12.99 -6.49 -10.19
C SER A 94 13.87 -6.77 -11.41
N GLY A 95 13.81 -5.92 -12.45
CA GLY A 95 14.46 -6.17 -13.73
C GLY A 95 13.75 -7.25 -14.58
N CYS A 96 12.53 -7.71 -14.19
CA CYS A 96 11.83 -8.72 -14.96
C CYS A 96 11.21 -8.14 -16.24
N GLU A 97 11.01 -9.01 -17.24
CA GLU A 97 10.34 -8.64 -18.48
C GLU A 97 8.81 -8.60 -18.33
N LEU A 98 8.17 -7.76 -19.13
CA LEU A 98 6.70 -7.72 -19.26
C LEU A 98 6.25 -8.52 -20.50
N PRO A 99 5.09 -9.20 -20.45
CA PRO A 99 4.22 -9.41 -19.27
C PRO A 99 4.81 -10.42 -18.28
N ILE A 100 4.56 -10.21 -16.98
CA ILE A 100 5.01 -11.12 -15.93
C ILE A 100 4.24 -12.44 -16.05
N ARG A 101 4.90 -13.51 -16.47
CA ARG A 101 4.26 -14.80 -16.73
C ARG A 101 3.81 -15.53 -15.47
N ASP A 102 4.66 -15.51 -14.44
CA ASP A 102 4.37 -16.08 -13.12
C ASP A 102 4.42 -14.97 -12.05
N ARG A 103 3.30 -14.29 -11.88
CA ARG A 103 3.17 -13.20 -10.92
C ARG A 103 3.36 -13.66 -9.47
N LEU A 104 2.87 -14.86 -9.14
CA LEU A 104 2.96 -15.40 -7.78
C LEU A 104 4.40 -15.77 -7.44
N GLY A 105 5.08 -16.52 -8.31
CA GLY A 105 6.48 -16.87 -8.13
C GLY A 105 7.38 -15.65 -8.08
N ALA A 106 7.22 -14.71 -9.04
CA ALA A 106 8.01 -13.48 -9.08
C ALA A 106 7.83 -12.62 -7.81
N ALA A 107 6.59 -12.46 -7.35
CA ALA A 107 6.29 -11.70 -6.13
C ALA A 107 6.91 -12.35 -4.89
N ARG A 108 6.76 -13.68 -4.75
CA ARG A 108 7.31 -14.44 -3.63
C ARG A 108 8.83 -14.36 -3.57
N ASP A 109 9.48 -14.57 -4.70
CA ASP A 109 10.94 -14.63 -4.75
C ASP A 109 11.56 -13.26 -4.51
N PHE A 110 10.93 -12.18 -5.01
CA PHE A 110 11.32 -10.80 -4.72
C PHE A 110 11.14 -10.46 -3.23
N ALA A 111 9.96 -10.75 -2.66
CA ALA A 111 9.66 -10.46 -1.26
C ALA A 111 10.67 -11.15 -0.30
N ARG A 112 11.02 -12.40 -0.59
CA ARG A 112 12.04 -13.14 0.17
C ARG A 112 13.44 -12.56 0.00
N ALA A 113 13.83 -12.27 -1.23
CA ALA A 113 15.17 -11.75 -1.53
C ALA A 113 15.41 -10.37 -0.89
N ARG A 114 14.40 -9.49 -0.92
CA ARG A 114 14.48 -8.11 -0.37
C ARG A 114 13.96 -7.97 1.05
N ARG A 115 13.53 -9.07 1.68
CA ARG A 115 12.99 -9.09 3.05
C ARG A 115 11.88 -8.05 3.28
N CYS A 116 11.02 -7.84 2.28
CA CYS A 116 9.92 -6.89 2.30
C CYS A 116 8.58 -7.57 1.99
N THR A 117 7.48 -6.95 2.36
CA THR A 117 6.15 -7.33 1.87
C THR A 117 5.94 -6.72 0.50
N LEU A 118 5.51 -7.51 -0.47
CA LEU A 118 5.18 -7.06 -1.81
C LEU A 118 3.69 -7.23 -2.09
N VAL A 119 3.00 -6.15 -2.46
CA VAL A 119 1.62 -6.13 -2.95
C VAL A 119 1.65 -5.84 -4.44
N LEU A 120 1.75 -6.88 -5.27
CA LEU A 120 1.79 -6.76 -6.73
C LEU A 120 0.38 -6.51 -7.26
N LYS A 121 0.07 -5.21 -7.50
CA LYS A 121 -1.27 -4.73 -7.91
C LYS A 121 -1.68 -5.24 -9.28
N GLY A 122 -2.97 -5.53 -9.45
CA GLY A 122 -3.58 -5.93 -10.72
C GLY A 122 -4.80 -6.81 -10.48
N TRP A 123 -5.36 -7.35 -11.55
CA TRP A 123 -6.38 -8.39 -11.41
C TRP A 123 -5.79 -9.58 -10.65
N ARG A 124 -6.46 -9.98 -9.54
CA ARG A 124 -5.92 -10.94 -8.57
C ARG A 124 -4.59 -10.45 -8.00
N THR A 125 -4.61 -9.31 -7.33
CA THR A 125 -3.45 -8.76 -6.60
C THR A 125 -2.80 -9.84 -5.74
N VAL A 126 -1.48 -9.98 -5.86
CA VAL A 126 -0.68 -10.93 -5.09
C VAL A 126 -0.01 -10.18 -3.94
N THR A 127 -0.25 -10.62 -2.71
CA THR A 127 0.51 -10.17 -1.53
C THR A 127 1.48 -11.26 -1.12
N ALA A 128 2.77 -10.97 -1.19
CA ALA A 128 3.84 -11.88 -0.81
C ALA A 128 4.61 -11.34 0.40
N LEU A 129 4.84 -12.18 1.41
CA LEU A 129 5.58 -11.85 2.61
C LEU A 129 7.05 -12.31 2.54
N PRO A 130 7.95 -11.72 3.36
CA PRO A 130 9.34 -12.18 3.46
C PRO A 130 9.48 -13.67 3.83
N SER A 131 8.50 -14.23 4.54
CA SER A 131 8.45 -15.65 4.88
C SER A 131 8.26 -16.58 3.68
N GLY A 132 7.80 -16.02 2.54
CA GLY A 132 7.38 -16.78 1.36
C GLY A 132 5.88 -17.12 1.33
N PHE A 133 5.11 -16.75 2.36
CA PHE A 133 3.65 -16.83 2.30
C PHE A 133 3.13 -15.88 1.20
N CYS A 134 2.15 -16.37 0.45
CA CYS A 134 1.48 -15.58 -0.59
C CYS A 134 -0.03 -15.70 -0.46
N ALA A 135 -0.71 -14.57 -0.59
CA ALA A 135 -2.16 -14.49 -0.72
C ALA A 135 -2.53 -13.90 -2.07
N VAL A 136 -3.54 -14.47 -2.71
CA VAL A 136 -4.12 -13.96 -3.96
C VAL A 136 -5.49 -13.38 -3.67
N ASN A 137 -5.64 -12.10 -3.94
CA ASN A 137 -6.89 -11.39 -3.68
C ASN A 137 -7.99 -11.78 -4.66
N THR A 138 -9.20 -11.95 -4.15
CA THR A 138 -10.39 -12.36 -4.93
C THR A 138 -11.46 -11.27 -5.01
N THR A 139 -11.30 -10.14 -4.30
CA THR A 139 -12.21 -8.99 -4.31
C THR A 139 -11.75 -7.92 -5.29
N GLY A 140 -12.65 -7.01 -5.61
CA GLY A 140 -12.38 -5.92 -6.55
C GLY A 140 -12.91 -6.18 -7.96
N ASN A 141 -13.09 -5.10 -8.70
CA ASN A 141 -13.69 -5.11 -10.03
C ASN A 141 -12.94 -4.16 -10.99
N PRO A 142 -13.20 -4.24 -12.30
CA PRO A 142 -12.54 -3.40 -13.31
C PRO A 142 -12.74 -1.89 -13.11
N GLY A 143 -13.84 -1.46 -12.46
CA GLY A 143 -14.11 -0.06 -12.14
C GLY A 143 -13.05 0.61 -11.26
N MET A 144 -12.26 -0.20 -10.54
CA MET A 144 -11.14 0.27 -9.72
C MET A 144 -9.89 0.65 -10.54
N ALA A 145 -9.84 0.34 -11.84
CA ALA A 145 -8.71 0.67 -12.71
C ALA A 145 -8.70 2.17 -13.09
N LYS A 146 -8.66 3.04 -12.09
CA LYS A 146 -8.68 4.51 -12.19
C LYS A 146 -7.59 5.13 -11.34
N GLY A 147 -7.10 6.32 -11.76
CA GLY A 147 -6.14 7.09 -10.97
C GLY A 147 -6.71 7.43 -9.59
N GLY A 148 -5.92 7.21 -8.53
CA GLY A 148 -6.29 7.41 -7.13
C GLY A 148 -6.70 6.13 -6.38
N SER A 149 -7.09 5.04 -7.07
CA SER A 149 -7.39 3.77 -6.40
C SER A 149 -6.16 3.16 -5.73
N GLY A 150 -4.98 3.31 -6.34
CA GLY A 150 -3.70 2.91 -5.75
C GLY A 150 -3.36 3.71 -4.50
N ASP A 151 -3.56 5.04 -4.55
CA ASP A 151 -3.31 5.94 -3.42
C ASP A 151 -4.22 5.57 -2.24
N ALA A 152 -5.51 5.23 -2.50
CA ALA A 152 -6.44 4.74 -1.49
C ALA A 152 -5.94 3.44 -0.84
N LEU A 153 -5.41 2.49 -1.64
CA LEU A 153 -4.83 1.25 -1.11
C LEU A 153 -3.59 1.54 -0.24
N ALA A 154 -2.68 2.40 -0.70
CA ALA A 154 -1.49 2.76 0.06
C ALA A 154 -1.85 3.43 1.39
N GLY A 155 -2.85 4.33 1.39
CA GLY A 155 -3.38 4.97 2.59
C GLY A 155 -4.02 3.97 3.56
N LEU A 156 -4.84 3.03 3.05
CA LEU A 156 -5.46 1.98 3.85
C LEU A 156 -4.41 1.05 4.49
N LEU A 157 -3.41 0.63 3.72
CA LEU A 157 -2.28 -0.14 4.23
C LEU A 157 -1.56 0.62 5.35
N GLY A 158 -1.25 1.90 5.14
CA GLY A 158 -0.60 2.74 6.14
C GLY A 158 -1.42 2.86 7.43
N GLY A 159 -2.71 3.15 7.32
CA GLY A 159 -3.61 3.29 8.46
C GLY A 159 -3.77 2.00 9.27
N LEU A 160 -3.90 0.85 8.61
CA LEU A 160 -4.03 -0.45 9.27
C LEU A 160 -2.69 -0.91 9.86
N THR A 161 -1.58 -0.70 9.15
CA THR A 161 -0.24 -1.03 9.66
C THR A 161 0.10 -0.19 10.91
N ALA A 162 -0.29 1.08 10.94
CA ALA A 162 -0.06 1.97 12.10
C ALA A 162 -0.79 1.50 13.38
N GLN A 163 -1.83 0.67 13.27
CA GLN A 163 -2.55 0.10 14.41
C GLN A 163 -1.78 -1.07 15.07
N GLY A 164 -0.67 -1.51 14.48
CA GLY A 164 0.15 -2.61 15.00
C GLY A 164 -0.67 -3.90 15.15
N ARG A 165 -0.66 -4.50 16.35
CA ARG A 165 -1.37 -5.76 16.62
C ARG A 165 -2.89 -5.72 16.44
N TYR A 166 -3.48 -4.54 16.38
CA TYR A 166 -4.93 -4.36 16.17
C TYR A 166 -5.28 -4.15 14.70
N GLY A 167 -4.28 -3.97 13.83
CA GLY A 167 -4.46 -3.84 12.40
C GLY A 167 -4.62 -5.19 11.70
N LEU A 168 -5.07 -5.12 10.47
CA LEU A 168 -5.12 -6.29 9.60
C LEU A 168 -3.77 -6.52 8.93
N PRO A 169 -3.43 -7.77 8.62
CA PRO A 169 -2.27 -8.06 7.81
C PRO A 169 -2.41 -7.45 6.40
N PRO A 170 -1.29 -7.23 5.67
CA PRO A 170 -1.33 -6.56 4.36
C PRO A 170 -2.30 -7.17 3.35
N TRP A 171 -2.47 -8.51 3.32
CA TRP A 171 -3.46 -9.16 2.45
C TRP A 171 -4.91 -8.88 2.88
N GLY A 172 -5.17 -8.68 4.18
CA GLY A 172 -6.47 -8.27 4.70
C GLY A 172 -6.83 -6.85 4.26
N ALA A 173 -5.85 -5.92 4.29
CA ALA A 173 -6.02 -4.57 3.75
C ALA A 173 -6.33 -4.58 2.24
N VAL A 174 -5.64 -5.43 1.47
CA VAL A 174 -5.89 -5.60 0.03
C VAL A 174 -7.30 -6.15 -0.22
N TRP A 175 -7.75 -7.12 0.60
CA TRP A 175 -9.09 -7.66 0.52
C TRP A 175 -10.16 -6.60 0.83
N LEU A 176 -9.98 -5.84 1.91
CA LEU A 176 -10.88 -4.73 2.27
C LEU A 176 -10.98 -3.67 1.18
N HIS A 177 -9.86 -3.28 0.60
CA HIS A 177 -9.83 -2.32 -0.50
C HIS A 177 -10.63 -2.83 -1.70
N GLY A 178 -10.44 -4.10 -2.09
CA GLY A 178 -11.20 -4.72 -3.16
C GLY A 178 -12.69 -4.81 -2.82
N ARG A 179 -13.04 -5.22 -1.58
CA ARG A 179 -14.44 -5.31 -1.13
C ARG A 179 -15.13 -3.96 -1.12
N ALA A 180 -14.45 -2.90 -0.65
CA ALA A 180 -14.96 -1.54 -0.72
C ALA A 180 -15.20 -1.10 -2.18
N GLY A 181 -14.32 -1.49 -3.11
CA GLY A 181 -14.53 -1.28 -4.54
C GLY A 181 -15.75 -2.02 -5.09
N ASP A 182 -16.01 -3.24 -4.63
CA ASP A 182 -17.20 -4.01 -5.03
C ASP A 182 -18.50 -3.37 -4.52
N LEU A 183 -18.49 -2.86 -3.27
CA LEU A 183 -19.62 -2.11 -2.71
C LEU A 183 -19.87 -0.82 -3.49
N ALA A 184 -18.83 -0.07 -3.84
CA ALA A 184 -18.94 1.14 -4.65
C ALA A 184 -19.48 0.84 -6.05
N ALA A 185 -19.08 -0.28 -6.67
CA ALA A 185 -19.57 -0.71 -7.96
C ALA A 185 -21.02 -1.18 -7.89
N ALA A 186 -21.45 -1.80 -6.79
CA ALA A 186 -22.85 -2.18 -6.56
C ALA A 186 -23.77 -0.96 -6.47
N ASP A 187 -23.29 0.16 -5.89
CA ASP A 187 -24.04 1.41 -5.77
C ASP A 187 -24.04 2.24 -7.07
N LYS A 188 -22.88 2.43 -7.71
CA LYS A 188 -22.69 3.39 -8.83
C LYS A 188 -22.36 2.74 -10.17
N GLY A 189 -22.20 1.44 -10.22
CA GLY A 189 -21.69 0.71 -11.37
C GLY A 189 -20.18 0.92 -11.57
N GLU A 190 -19.51 -0.03 -12.25
CA GLU A 190 -18.07 0.01 -12.50
C GLU A 190 -17.62 1.25 -13.28
N TYR A 191 -18.45 1.77 -14.18
CA TYR A 191 -18.15 2.97 -14.98
C TYR A 191 -18.31 4.27 -14.17
N GLY A 192 -19.30 4.31 -13.26
CA GLY A 192 -19.66 5.50 -12.50
C GLY A 192 -18.88 5.71 -11.22
N MET A 193 -18.36 4.64 -10.62
CA MET A 193 -17.64 4.73 -9.36
C MET A 193 -16.32 5.50 -9.49
N THR A 194 -15.91 6.18 -8.41
CA THR A 194 -14.66 6.91 -8.28
C THR A 194 -13.84 6.37 -7.09
N PRO A 195 -12.54 6.69 -6.97
CA PRO A 195 -11.77 6.35 -5.77
C PRO A 195 -12.35 6.93 -4.47
N SER A 196 -12.99 8.09 -4.52
CA SER A 196 -13.68 8.66 -3.35
C SER A 196 -14.86 7.80 -2.92
N ASP A 197 -15.64 7.27 -3.87
CA ASP A 197 -16.74 6.34 -3.56
C ASP A 197 -16.22 5.06 -2.92
N LEU A 198 -15.09 4.54 -3.41
CA LEU A 198 -14.43 3.39 -2.79
C LEU A 198 -14.01 3.69 -1.35
N ILE A 199 -13.40 4.87 -1.10
CA ILE A 199 -12.98 5.28 0.24
C ILE A 199 -14.19 5.35 1.18
N GLU A 200 -15.31 5.91 0.73
CA GLU A 200 -16.56 5.98 1.51
C GLU A 200 -17.12 4.60 1.86
N GLN A 201 -16.82 3.56 1.07
CA GLN A 201 -17.25 2.19 1.32
C GLN A 201 -16.32 1.39 2.26
N ILE A 202 -15.12 1.88 2.56
CA ILE A 202 -14.18 1.18 3.46
C ILE A 202 -14.82 0.87 4.83
N PRO A 203 -15.50 1.80 5.53
CA PRO A 203 -16.13 1.50 6.82
C PRO A 203 -17.20 0.39 6.74
N TYR A 204 -17.91 0.30 5.63
CA TYR A 204 -18.93 -0.73 5.43
C TYR A 204 -18.30 -2.10 5.16
N ALA A 205 -17.20 -2.15 4.40
CA ALA A 205 -16.43 -3.38 4.20
C ALA A 205 -15.81 -3.90 5.52
N ILE A 206 -15.33 -3.00 6.39
CA ILE A 206 -14.85 -3.36 7.74
C ILE A 206 -16.00 -3.91 8.58
N LYS A 207 -17.17 -3.26 8.57
CA LYS A 207 -18.35 -3.72 9.30
C LYS A 207 -18.80 -5.12 8.89
N GLU A 208 -18.77 -5.43 7.59
CA GLU A 208 -19.08 -6.77 7.09
C GLU A 208 -18.09 -7.82 7.63
N LEU A 209 -16.79 -7.48 7.68
CA LEU A 209 -15.76 -8.37 8.18
C LEU A 209 -16.00 -8.72 9.66
N VAL A 210 -16.27 -7.71 10.50
CA VAL A 210 -16.52 -7.88 11.94
C VAL A 210 -17.78 -8.69 12.20
N ASN A 211 -18.89 -8.41 11.50
CA ASN A 211 -20.14 -9.14 11.70
C ASN A 211 -20.01 -10.62 11.31
N ASN A 212 -19.25 -10.96 10.27
CA ASN A 212 -19.00 -12.34 9.87
C ASN A 212 -18.19 -13.12 10.90
N GLU A 213 -17.30 -12.46 11.65
CA GLU A 213 -16.54 -13.09 12.75
C GLU A 213 -17.47 -13.45 13.92
N GLU A 214 -18.39 -12.53 14.32
CA GLU A 214 -19.37 -12.77 15.40
C GLU A 214 -20.32 -13.91 15.07
N GLU A 215 -20.81 -14.02 13.82
CA GLU A 215 -21.66 -15.12 13.39
C GLU A 215 -20.93 -16.47 13.38
N SER A 216 -19.66 -16.48 13.00
CA SER A 216 -18.85 -17.70 12.98
C SER A 216 -18.56 -18.24 14.39
N GLU A 217 -18.33 -17.36 15.35
CA GLU A 217 -18.12 -17.74 16.76
C GLU A 217 -19.42 -18.22 17.42
N SER A 218 -20.55 -17.64 17.06
CA SER A 218 -21.87 -18.05 17.60
C SER A 218 -22.33 -19.43 17.10
N CYS A 219 -21.84 -19.90 15.94
CA CYS A 219 -22.15 -21.23 15.41
C CYS A 219 -21.20 -22.33 15.90
N ALA A 220 -20.10 -21.97 16.57
CA ALA A 220 -19.09 -22.91 17.08
C ALA A 220 -19.26 -23.26 18.57
N GLY A 221 -20.20 -22.65 19.28
CA GLY A 221 -20.56 -22.90 20.68
C GLY A 221 -21.83 -23.74 20.80
#